data_e726187688fc72993f2100685112f490
#
_entry.id   e726187688fc72993f2100685112f490
#
_cell.length_a   1.000
_cell.length_b   1.000
_cell.length_c   1.000
_cell.angle_alpha   90.00
_cell.angle_beta   90.00
_cell.angle_gamma   90.00
#
_symmetry.space_group_name_H-M   'P 1'
#
loop_
_entity.id
_entity.type
_entity.pdbx_description
1 polymer ?
#
loop_
_entity_poly.entity_id
_entity_poly.type
_entity_poly.pdbx_seq_one_letter_code
_entity_poly.pdbx_strand_id
1 'polypeptide(L)'
;MDDKAIRGILIEWLQANYPEGRIYQEKSIGESVCDVMLVSDCLTGFEIKSDRDSYRRLPRQVEYYQQYFDYNYLVVGERHGASAGAKIPDNWGIIVVCEDGINLKRKPKYGSPRLEKQLRILWKAELNNILSRLNVPLMTYKSKDYIVRYLAETQESKELQEKIHEGVVYELLHRDYDTLGIGDPTVSGEAKDSSIYCEMPVSEMIDTLSEQDLQQFTLDHWIELYAKARKLKEAKVYKYKKPGRERV
;
A
#
# COMPACT_ATOMS: atom_id res chain seq x y z
N MET A 1 18.93 11.92 18.08
CA MET A 1 18.93 10.91 16.98
C MET A 1 18.25 11.51 15.75
N ASP A 2 18.73 11.22 14.54
CA ASP A 2 18.06 11.68 13.29
C ASP A 2 16.98 10.69 12.81
N ASP A 3 16.18 11.10 11.81
CA ASP A 3 15.07 10.29 11.25
C ASP A 3 15.56 8.93 10.74
N LYS A 4 16.65 8.91 9.97
CA LYS A 4 17.18 7.69 9.36
C LYS A 4 17.60 6.65 10.41
N ALA A 5 18.21 7.07 11.50
CA ALA A 5 18.61 6.19 12.58
C ALA A 5 17.39 5.64 13.34
N ILE A 6 16.40 6.49 13.65
CA ILE A 6 15.14 6.07 14.29
C ILE A 6 14.40 5.06 13.42
N ARG A 7 14.30 5.33 12.11
CA ARG A 7 13.64 4.48 11.12
C ARG A 7 14.31 3.10 11.03
N GLY A 8 15.64 3.06 10.98
CA GLY A 8 16.41 1.81 10.93
C GLY A 8 16.12 0.92 12.14
N ILE A 9 16.24 1.46 13.35
CA ILE A 9 15.96 0.73 14.60
C ILE A 9 14.50 0.27 14.66
N LEU A 10 13.55 1.12 14.24
CA LEU A 10 12.13 0.76 14.18
C LEU A 10 11.89 -0.42 13.24
N ILE A 11 12.45 -0.39 12.03
CA ILE A 11 12.27 -1.44 11.02
C ILE A 11 12.84 -2.76 11.51
N GLU A 12 14.05 -2.78 12.05
CA GLU A 12 14.67 -3.97 12.62
C GLU A 12 13.80 -4.57 13.74
N TRP A 13 13.29 -3.71 14.62
CA TRP A 13 12.40 -4.16 15.68
C TRP A 13 11.08 -4.72 15.14
N LEU A 14 10.48 -4.08 14.13
CA LEU A 14 9.26 -4.57 13.50
C LEU A 14 9.48 -5.93 12.82
N GLN A 15 10.58 -6.11 12.09
CA GLN A 15 10.93 -7.38 11.45
C GLN A 15 11.12 -8.51 12.46
N ALA A 16 11.75 -8.22 13.58
CA ALA A 16 11.96 -9.21 14.65
C ALA A 16 10.65 -9.62 15.36
N ASN A 17 9.70 -8.68 15.52
CA ASN A 17 8.45 -8.93 16.24
C ASN A 17 7.28 -9.36 15.35
N TYR A 18 7.37 -9.09 14.05
CA TYR A 18 6.33 -9.40 13.04
C TYR A 18 6.98 -10.04 11.80
N PRO A 19 7.56 -11.27 11.92
CA PRO A 19 8.31 -11.90 10.83
C PRO A 19 7.46 -12.16 9.57
N GLU A 20 6.16 -12.40 9.73
CA GLU A 20 5.20 -12.58 8.63
C GLU A 20 4.57 -11.25 8.17
N GLY A 21 4.88 -10.15 8.85
CA GLY A 21 4.38 -8.83 8.52
C GLY A 21 5.11 -8.21 7.34
N ARG A 22 4.41 -7.36 6.60
CA ARG A 22 5.01 -6.58 5.51
C ARG A 22 5.16 -5.12 5.90
N ILE A 23 6.35 -4.59 5.69
CA ILE A 23 6.68 -3.20 6.01
C ILE A 23 6.74 -2.38 4.73
N TYR A 24 6.03 -1.26 4.73
CA TYR A 24 6.08 -0.26 3.67
C TYR A 24 6.67 1.04 4.23
N GLN A 25 7.56 1.66 3.49
CA GLN A 25 8.12 2.96 3.84
C GLN A 25 7.54 4.04 2.91
N GLU A 26 7.37 5.25 3.46
CA GLU A 26 6.92 6.43 2.72
C GLU A 26 5.67 6.22 1.88
N LYS A 27 4.68 5.53 2.48
CA LYS A 27 3.44 5.19 1.80
C LYS A 27 2.50 6.39 1.70
N SER A 28 2.11 6.74 0.48
CA SER A 28 1.11 7.79 0.26
C SER A 28 -0.25 7.40 0.85
N ILE A 29 -0.83 8.29 1.65
CA ILE A 29 -2.15 8.19 2.30
C ILE A 29 -2.95 9.48 2.04
N GLY A 30 -3.54 9.58 0.86
CA GLY A 30 -4.19 10.81 0.41
C GLY A 30 -3.17 11.90 0.12
N GLU A 31 -3.32 13.07 0.78
CA GLU A 31 -2.39 14.20 0.66
C GLU A 31 -1.25 14.16 1.70
N SER A 32 -1.10 13.05 2.40
CA SER A 32 -0.03 12.82 3.38
C SER A 32 0.79 11.60 3.01
N VAL A 33 1.93 11.44 3.65
CA VAL A 33 2.81 10.27 3.52
C VAL A 33 2.98 9.65 4.90
N CYS A 34 2.80 8.34 4.98
CA CYS A 34 3.08 7.56 6.17
C CYS A 34 4.55 7.15 6.16
N ASP A 35 5.30 7.48 7.21
CA ASP A 35 6.73 7.19 7.27
C ASP A 35 7.01 5.68 7.23
N VAL A 36 6.31 4.91 8.06
CA VAL A 36 6.36 3.44 8.06
C VAL A 36 4.95 2.88 8.27
N MET A 37 4.55 1.95 7.43
CA MET A 37 3.32 1.17 7.58
C MET A 37 3.68 -0.30 7.74
N LEU A 38 3.20 -0.93 8.81
CA LEU A 38 3.22 -2.37 8.99
C LEU A 38 1.85 -2.94 8.63
N VAL A 39 1.86 -3.98 7.83
CA VAL A 39 0.70 -4.84 7.55
C VAL A 39 0.97 -6.20 8.19
N SER A 40 0.10 -6.61 9.09
CA SER A 40 0.10 -7.93 9.72
C SER A 40 -1.34 -8.45 9.72
N ASP A 41 -1.97 -8.65 10.88
CA ASP A 41 -3.42 -8.91 10.97
C ASP A 41 -4.26 -7.63 10.76
N CYS A 42 -3.62 -6.48 10.68
CA CYS A 42 -4.22 -5.17 10.54
C CYS A 42 -3.21 -4.17 9.93
N LEU A 43 -3.67 -2.95 9.67
CA LEU A 43 -2.82 -1.87 9.18
C LEU A 43 -2.37 -0.98 10.34
N THR A 44 -1.08 -0.90 10.58
CA THR A 44 -0.50 -0.03 11.61
C THR A 44 0.39 1.03 10.99
N GLY A 45 0.10 2.30 11.30
CA GLY A 45 0.89 3.45 10.85
C GLY A 45 1.83 3.97 11.93
N PHE A 46 3.06 4.29 11.54
CA PHE A 46 4.11 4.86 12.40
C PHE A 46 4.55 6.19 11.82
N GLU A 47 4.31 7.26 12.57
CA GLU A 47 4.82 8.60 12.26
C GLU A 47 6.10 8.85 13.05
N ILE A 48 7.18 9.20 12.37
CA ILE A 48 8.50 9.40 12.98
C ILE A 48 8.75 10.89 13.21
N LYS A 49 9.26 11.22 14.39
CA LYS A 49 9.74 12.57 14.73
C LYS A 49 11.13 12.49 15.37
N SER A 50 12.14 12.85 14.61
CA SER A 50 13.51 12.94 15.10
C SER A 50 13.67 14.04 16.14
N ASP A 51 14.79 14.03 16.87
CA ASP A 51 15.09 15.06 17.88
C ASP A 51 15.24 16.48 17.30
N ARG A 52 15.36 16.60 15.96
CA ARG A 52 15.47 17.88 15.24
C ARG A 52 14.15 18.37 14.67
N ASP A 53 13.13 17.50 14.61
CA ASP A 53 11.85 17.81 13.99
C ASP A 53 10.97 18.69 14.87
N SER A 54 10.13 19.48 14.22
CA SER A 54 9.06 20.22 14.88
C SER A 54 7.73 19.49 14.73
N TYR A 55 6.84 19.66 15.71
CA TYR A 55 5.48 19.10 15.66
C TYR A 55 4.50 19.93 14.79
N ARG A 56 4.97 20.92 14.03
CA ARG A 56 4.11 21.85 13.27
C ARG A 56 3.15 21.12 12.31
N ARG A 57 3.61 20.06 11.64
CA ARG A 57 2.82 19.28 10.68
C ARG A 57 2.03 18.15 11.34
N LEU A 58 2.38 17.76 12.56
CA LEU A 58 1.82 16.58 13.22
C LEU A 58 0.29 16.59 13.34
N PRO A 59 -0.40 17.71 13.67
CA PRO A 59 -1.87 17.70 13.74
C PRO A 59 -2.52 17.25 12.45
N ARG A 60 -2.03 17.73 11.27
CA ARG A 60 -2.55 17.32 9.97
C ARG A 60 -2.21 15.84 9.67
N GLN A 61 -1.02 15.39 10.01
CA GLN A 61 -0.62 13.98 9.84
C GLN A 61 -1.52 13.07 10.68
N VAL A 62 -1.81 13.43 11.93
CA VAL A 62 -2.73 12.68 12.80
C VAL A 62 -4.11 12.51 12.16
N GLU A 63 -4.67 13.55 11.54
CA GLU A 63 -5.98 13.48 10.85
C GLU A 63 -5.98 12.46 9.72
N TYR A 64 -4.90 12.40 8.92
CA TYR A 64 -4.78 11.40 7.85
C TYR A 64 -4.59 9.99 8.42
N TYR A 65 -3.65 9.81 9.32
CA TYR A 65 -3.38 8.50 9.91
C TYR A 65 -4.62 7.87 10.54
N GLN A 66 -5.42 8.64 11.28
CA GLN A 66 -6.66 8.15 11.89
C GLN A 66 -7.70 7.66 10.88
N GLN A 67 -7.64 8.14 9.62
CA GLN A 67 -8.55 7.69 8.58
C GLN A 67 -8.10 6.41 7.90
N TYR A 68 -6.81 6.07 7.96
CA TYR A 68 -6.21 4.99 7.17
C TYR A 68 -5.83 3.76 8.00
N PHE A 69 -5.40 3.94 9.26
CA PHE A 69 -4.80 2.86 10.04
C PHE A 69 -5.66 2.42 11.21
N ASP A 70 -5.67 1.11 11.44
CA ASP A 70 -6.34 0.47 12.58
C ASP A 70 -5.65 0.87 13.88
N TYR A 71 -4.33 0.97 13.86
CA TYR A 71 -3.51 1.43 14.97
C TYR A 71 -2.48 2.45 14.48
N ASN A 72 -2.20 3.43 15.35
CA ASN A 72 -1.26 4.49 15.03
C ASN A 72 -0.25 4.66 16.14
N TYR A 73 1.00 4.89 15.77
CA TYR A 73 2.09 5.20 16.68
C TYR A 73 2.77 6.51 16.31
N LEU A 74 3.13 7.28 17.33
CA LEU A 74 4.15 8.30 17.23
C LEU A 74 5.47 7.71 17.71
N VAL A 75 6.46 7.70 16.84
CA VAL A 75 7.82 7.22 17.11
C VAL A 75 8.73 8.42 17.24
N VAL A 76 9.40 8.55 18.38
CA VAL A 76 10.21 9.73 18.70
C VAL A 76 11.57 9.33 19.25
N GLY A 77 12.56 10.20 19.09
CA GLY A 77 13.80 10.13 19.84
C GLY A 77 13.58 10.50 21.32
N GLU A 78 14.58 10.28 22.16
CA GLU A 78 14.52 10.48 23.61
C GLU A 78 14.10 11.92 23.98
N ARG A 79 14.61 12.92 23.26
CA ARG A 79 14.32 14.34 23.52
C ARG A 79 12.83 14.67 23.51
N HIS A 80 12.08 14.03 22.63
CA HIS A 80 10.64 14.23 22.48
C HIS A 80 9.80 13.28 23.34
N GLY A 81 10.41 12.26 23.94
CA GLY A 81 9.71 11.21 24.67
C GLY A 81 8.81 11.68 25.80
N ALA A 82 9.20 12.74 26.55
CA ALA A 82 8.41 13.26 27.65
C ALA A 82 7.16 14.03 27.18
N SER A 83 7.23 14.74 26.07
CA SER A 83 6.17 15.62 25.56
C SER A 83 5.27 14.98 24.51
N ALA A 84 5.64 13.83 23.95
CA ALA A 84 4.94 13.17 22.86
C ALA A 84 3.44 12.96 23.13
N GLY A 85 3.09 12.54 24.34
CA GLY A 85 1.71 12.25 24.74
C GLY A 85 0.75 13.44 24.67
N ALA A 86 1.26 14.65 24.90
CA ALA A 86 0.46 15.87 24.81
C ALA A 86 0.22 16.36 23.35
N LYS A 87 0.83 15.70 22.36
CA LYS A 87 0.80 16.11 20.95
C LYS A 87 -0.08 15.24 20.05
N ILE A 88 -0.54 14.12 20.56
CA ILE A 88 -1.32 13.13 19.83
C ILE A 88 -2.53 12.66 20.65
N PRO A 89 -3.58 12.11 19.99
CA PRO A 89 -4.73 11.54 20.66
C PRO A 89 -4.38 10.36 21.59
N ASP A 90 -5.26 10.10 22.56
CA ASP A 90 -5.04 9.03 23.57
C ASP A 90 -5.10 7.61 23.00
N ASN A 91 -5.67 7.44 21.80
CA ASN A 91 -5.70 6.16 21.12
C ASN A 91 -4.40 5.85 20.33
N TRP A 92 -3.50 6.82 20.19
CA TRP A 92 -2.19 6.59 19.58
C TRP A 92 -1.22 5.94 20.56
N GLY A 93 -0.41 5.03 20.07
CA GLY A 93 0.75 4.50 20.78
C GLY A 93 1.92 5.49 20.79
N ILE A 94 2.87 5.28 21.67
CA ILE A 94 4.11 6.06 21.77
C ILE A 94 5.28 5.08 21.87
N ILE A 95 6.20 5.20 20.93
CA ILE A 95 7.47 4.51 20.93
C ILE A 95 8.57 5.55 21.10
N VAL A 96 9.46 5.32 22.04
CA VAL A 96 10.70 6.12 22.20
C VAL A 96 11.87 5.26 21.76
N VAL A 97 12.63 5.76 20.79
CA VAL A 97 13.84 5.09 20.29
C VAL A 97 15.04 5.71 20.99
N CYS A 98 15.83 4.85 21.62
CA CYS A 98 17.06 5.16 22.35
C CYS A 98 18.25 4.47 21.67
N GLU A 99 19.46 4.80 22.07
CA GLU A 99 20.66 4.09 21.59
C GLU A 99 20.63 2.60 21.94
N ASP A 100 20.03 2.26 23.09
CA ASP A 100 19.90 0.88 23.58
C ASP A 100 18.71 0.10 22.98
N GLY A 101 17.91 0.72 22.07
CA GLY A 101 16.75 0.08 21.42
C GLY A 101 15.45 0.83 21.55
N ILE A 102 14.35 0.07 21.63
CA ILE A 102 12.98 0.60 21.62
C ILE A 102 12.32 0.51 22.99
N ASN A 103 11.75 1.63 23.43
CA ASN A 103 10.91 1.70 24.61
C ASN A 103 9.44 1.99 24.21
N LEU A 104 8.55 1.03 24.39
CA LEU A 104 7.11 1.18 24.19
C LEU A 104 6.46 1.89 25.39
N LYS A 105 6.33 3.20 25.33
CA LYS A 105 5.73 4.01 26.40
C LYS A 105 4.21 3.86 26.51
N ARG A 106 3.51 3.77 25.40
CA ARG A 106 2.05 3.66 25.37
C ARG A 106 1.64 2.72 24.24
N LYS A 107 0.80 1.72 24.54
CA LYS A 107 0.15 0.87 23.53
C LYS A 107 -0.96 1.66 22.83
N PRO A 108 -1.19 1.48 21.53
CA PRO A 108 -2.28 2.11 20.81
C PRO A 108 -3.61 1.44 21.17
N LYS A 109 -4.70 2.17 20.90
CA LYS A 109 -6.05 1.62 20.86
C LYS A 109 -6.56 1.66 19.42
N TYR A 110 -7.53 0.83 19.09
CA TYR A 110 -8.14 0.81 17.77
C TYR A 110 -8.66 2.19 17.35
N GLY A 111 -8.29 2.62 16.16
CA GLY A 111 -8.52 3.97 15.66
C GLY A 111 -9.85 4.17 14.92
N SER A 112 -10.57 3.10 14.59
CA SER A 112 -11.78 3.14 13.76
C SER A 112 -11.56 3.83 12.40
N PRO A 113 -10.64 3.36 11.57
CA PRO A 113 -10.36 3.96 10.27
C PRO A 113 -11.58 3.87 9.35
N ARG A 114 -11.52 4.61 8.23
CA ARG A 114 -12.53 4.53 7.18
C ARG A 114 -12.12 3.46 6.17
N LEU A 115 -12.93 2.43 6.00
CA LEU A 115 -12.65 1.36 5.04
C LEU A 115 -12.45 1.89 3.60
N GLU A 116 -13.19 2.93 3.19
CA GLU A 116 -12.96 3.63 1.91
C GLU A 116 -11.52 4.10 1.75
N LYS A 117 -10.92 4.64 2.83
CA LYS A 117 -9.54 5.14 2.81
C LYS A 117 -8.54 4.00 2.72
N GLN A 118 -8.77 2.90 3.43
CA GLN A 118 -7.93 1.70 3.35
C GLN A 118 -7.97 1.08 1.94
N LEU A 119 -9.15 0.97 1.33
CA LEU A 119 -9.32 0.51 -0.06
C LEU A 119 -8.55 1.38 -1.07
N ARG A 120 -8.40 2.68 -0.82
CA ARG A 120 -7.62 3.57 -1.71
C ARG A 120 -6.11 3.27 -1.75
N ILE A 121 -5.57 2.57 -0.75
CA ILE A 121 -4.16 2.13 -0.72
C ILE A 121 -3.91 1.06 -1.78
N LEU A 122 -4.95 0.29 -2.11
CA LEU A 122 -4.86 -0.84 -3.04
C LEU A 122 -4.79 -0.38 -4.50
N TRP A 123 -4.24 -1.23 -5.34
CA TRP A 123 -4.35 -1.09 -6.78
C TRP A 123 -5.69 -1.63 -7.28
N LYS A 124 -6.05 -1.28 -8.51
CA LYS A 124 -7.33 -1.71 -9.10
C LYS A 124 -7.42 -3.24 -9.25
N ALA A 125 -6.31 -3.90 -9.57
CA ALA A 125 -6.25 -5.36 -9.63
C ALA A 125 -6.58 -5.97 -8.26
N GLU A 126 -5.99 -5.48 -7.20
CA GLU A 126 -6.22 -5.93 -5.82
C GLU A 126 -7.67 -5.71 -5.39
N LEU A 127 -8.29 -4.60 -5.78
CA LEU A 127 -9.72 -4.37 -5.54
C LEU A 127 -10.60 -5.40 -6.26
N ASN A 128 -10.24 -5.79 -7.48
CA ASN A 128 -10.95 -6.85 -8.20
C ASN A 128 -10.75 -8.23 -7.55
N ASN A 129 -9.58 -8.49 -6.94
CA ASN A 129 -9.36 -9.71 -6.17
C ASN A 129 -10.30 -9.78 -4.96
N ILE A 130 -10.51 -8.63 -4.27
CA ILE A 130 -11.49 -8.57 -3.17
C ILE A 130 -12.90 -8.87 -3.68
N LEU A 131 -13.33 -8.26 -4.80
CA LEU A 131 -14.64 -8.56 -5.41
C LEU A 131 -14.79 -10.05 -5.69
N SER A 132 -13.77 -10.69 -6.26
CA SER A 132 -13.77 -12.12 -6.53
C SER A 132 -13.95 -12.97 -5.27
N ARG A 133 -13.22 -12.66 -4.20
CA ARG A 133 -13.37 -13.37 -2.91
C ARG A 133 -14.77 -13.24 -2.30
N LEU A 134 -15.42 -12.12 -2.58
CA LEU A 134 -16.81 -11.89 -2.17
C LEU A 134 -17.85 -12.50 -3.12
N ASN A 135 -17.42 -13.23 -4.14
CA ASN A 135 -18.27 -13.75 -5.23
C ASN A 135 -19.05 -12.64 -5.96
N VAL A 136 -18.50 -11.45 -6.04
CA VAL A 136 -19.05 -10.32 -6.80
C VAL A 136 -18.38 -10.28 -8.18
N PRO A 137 -19.11 -10.01 -9.27
CA PRO A 137 -18.55 -9.91 -10.61
C PRO A 137 -17.42 -8.87 -10.67
N LEU A 138 -16.35 -9.20 -11.41
CA LEU A 138 -15.23 -8.31 -11.61
C LEU A 138 -15.63 -7.02 -12.32
N MET A 139 -15.04 -5.92 -11.91
CA MET A 139 -15.35 -4.58 -12.42
C MET A 139 -14.16 -3.99 -13.20
N THR A 140 -13.52 -4.81 -14.04
CA THR A 140 -12.31 -4.45 -14.77
C THR A 140 -12.48 -3.22 -15.67
N TYR A 141 -13.70 -2.98 -16.18
CA TYR A 141 -14.07 -1.84 -17.03
C TYR A 141 -14.45 -0.57 -16.23
N LYS A 142 -14.56 -0.65 -14.90
CA LYS A 142 -14.86 0.50 -14.03
C LYS A 142 -13.59 1.17 -13.56
N SER A 143 -13.68 2.46 -13.20
CA SER A 143 -12.56 3.18 -12.58
C SER A 143 -12.25 2.63 -11.18
N LYS A 144 -11.02 2.83 -10.70
CA LYS A 144 -10.63 2.51 -9.33
C LYS A 144 -11.57 3.16 -8.32
N ASP A 145 -11.88 4.46 -8.49
CA ASP A 145 -12.78 5.19 -7.60
C ASP A 145 -14.19 4.63 -7.54
N TYR A 146 -14.69 4.11 -8.67
CA TYR A 146 -15.99 3.44 -8.68
C TYR A 146 -15.96 2.17 -7.83
N ILE A 147 -14.91 1.33 -7.98
CA ILE A 147 -14.80 0.07 -7.24
C ILE A 147 -14.63 0.35 -5.75
N VAL A 148 -13.81 1.33 -5.39
CA VAL A 148 -13.64 1.74 -3.99
C VAL A 148 -14.96 2.16 -3.37
N ARG A 149 -15.74 3.03 -4.04
CA ARG A 149 -17.06 3.44 -3.55
C ARG A 149 -18.02 2.27 -3.46
N TYR A 150 -18.08 1.43 -4.48
CA TYR A 150 -18.92 0.24 -4.45
C TYR A 150 -18.60 -0.64 -3.23
N LEU A 151 -17.33 -1.01 -3.02
CA LEU A 151 -16.92 -1.79 -1.85
C LEU A 151 -17.16 -1.07 -0.52
N ALA A 152 -17.07 0.25 -0.48
CA ALA A 152 -17.27 1.04 0.73
C ALA A 152 -18.75 1.31 1.06
N GLU A 153 -19.62 1.45 0.07
CA GLU A 153 -21.04 1.83 0.23
C GLU A 153 -22.00 0.63 0.29
N THR A 154 -21.63 -0.51 -0.34
CA THR A 154 -22.48 -1.71 -0.39
C THR A 154 -22.53 -2.49 0.94
N GLN A 155 -22.12 -1.85 2.03
CA GLN A 155 -21.90 -2.54 3.31
C GLN A 155 -23.15 -2.50 4.17
N GLU A 156 -24.03 -3.46 3.94
CA GLU A 156 -25.24 -3.62 4.76
C GLU A 156 -24.96 -4.34 6.10
N SER A 157 -23.79 -4.99 6.27
CA SER A 157 -23.45 -5.70 7.49
C SER A 157 -22.01 -5.48 7.96
N LYS A 158 -21.81 -5.51 9.27
CA LYS A 158 -20.49 -5.44 9.90
C LYS A 158 -19.60 -6.60 9.45
N GLU A 159 -20.16 -7.80 9.30
CA GLU A 159 -19.44 -8.99 8.81
C GLU A 159 -18.84 -8.78 7.41
N LEU A 160 -19.59 -8.12 6.52
CA LEU A 160 -19.08 -7.82 5.18
C LEU A 160 -17.95 -6.78 5.22
N GLN A 161 -18.06 -5.78 6.10
CA GLN A 161 -16.99 -4.81 6.32
C GLN A 161 -15.70 -5.49 6.79
N GLU A 162 -15.80 -6.42 7.74
CA GLU A 162 -14.68 -7.20 8.25
C GLU A 162 -14.05 -8.05 7.14
N LYS A 163 -14.81 -8.75 6.33
CA LYS A 163 -14.31 -9.53 5.18
C LYS A 163 -13.60 -8.65 4.13
N ILE A 164 -14.10 -7.44 3.88
CA ILE A 164 -13.45 -6.51 2.96
C ILE A 164 -12.13 -6.01 3.57
N HIS A 165 -12.13 -5.68 4.86
CA HIS A 165 -10.91 -5.28 5.57
C HIS A 165 -9.86 -6.40 5.57
N GLU A 166 -10.24 -7.64 5.85
CA GLU A 166 -9.38 -8.81 5.72
C GLU A 166 -8.82 -8.94 4.29
N GLY A 167 -9.63 -8.66 3.28
CA GLY A 167 -9.19 -8.58 1.89
C GLY A 167 -8.13 -7.51 1.66
N VAL A 168 -8.29 -6.31 2.25
CA VAL A 168 -7.28 -5.24 2.16
C VAL A 168 -5.97 -5.68 2.78
N VAL A 169 -6.00 -6.26 3.97
CA VAL A 169 -4.82 -6.78 4.66
C VAL A 169 -4.14 -7.85 3.82
N TYR A 170 -4.91 -8.81 3.31
CA TYR A 170 -4.38 -9.90 2.49
C TYR A 170 -3.67 -9.39 1.23
N GLU A 171 -4.30 -8.48 0.46
CA GLU A 171 -3.69 -7.94 -0.76
C GLU A 171 -2.40 -7.17 -0.47
N LEU A 172 -2.34 -6.42 0.62
CA LEU A 172 -1.15 -5.70 1.02
C LEU A 172 -0.04 -6.64 1.50
N LEU A 173 -0.36 -7.69 2.27
CA LEU A 173 0.63 -8.69 2.71
C LEU A 173 1.26 -9.43 1.53
N HIS A 174 0.45 -9.81 0.53
CA HIS A 174 0.86 -10.66 -0.58
C HIS A 174 1.10 -9.87 -1.88
N ARG A 175 1.21 -8.53 -1.78
CA ARG A 175 1.46 -7.68 -2.95
C ARG A 175 2.75 -8.11 -3.64
N ASP A 176 2.63 -8.51 -4.89
CA ASP A 176 3.76 -8.94 -5.71
C ASP A 176 4.11 -7.85 -6.73
N TYR A 177 5.22 -7.18 -6.49
CA TYR A 177 5.72 -6.14 -7.39
C TYR A 177 6.34 -6.72 -8.67
N ASP A 178 6.88 -7.93 -8.61
CA ASP A 178 7.53 -8.56 -9.75
C ASP A 178 6.53 -8.99 -10.82
N THR A 179 5.39 -9.55 -10.40
CA THR A 179 4.27 -9.90 -11.31
C THR A 179 3.71 -8.66 -12.01
N LEU A 180 3.76 -7.51 -11.38
CA LEU A 180 3.30 -6.23 -11.96
C LEU A 180 4.39 -5.53 -12.76
N GLY A 181 5.61 -6.09 -12.82
CA GLY A 181 6.77 -5.49 -13.47
C GLY A 181 7.26 -4.21 -12.79
N ILE A 182 6.93 -4.06 -11.52
CA ILE A 182 7.33 -2.97 -10.64
C ILE A 182 8.35 -3.55 -9.68
N GLY A 183 9.60 -3.11 -9.75
CA GLY A 183 10.58 -3.47 -8.72
C GLY A 183 10.08 -3.05 -7.34
N ASP A 184 10.31 -3.87 -6.31
CA ASP A 184 9.89 -3.54 -4.94
C ASP A 184 10.55 -2.23 -4.50
N PRO A 185 9.80 -1.13 -4.29
CA PRO A 185 10.35 0.16 -3.92
C PRO A 185 10.98 0.15 -2.52
N THR A 186 10.76 -0.89 -1.71
CA THR A 186 11.38 -1.03 -0.39
C THR A 186 12.82 -1.52 -0.48
N VAL A 187 13.19 -2.17 -1.60
CA VAL A 187 14.52 -2.76 -1.83
C VAL A 187 15.45 -1.79 -2.58
N SER A 188 14.90 -0.92 -3.43
CA SER A 188 15.64 0.10 -4.16
C SER A 188 15.36 1.47 -3.55
N GLY A 189 16.32 2.10 -2.92
CA GLY A 189 16.20 3.45 -2.33
C GLY A 189 15.95 4.60 -3.34
N GLU A 190 15.34 4.29 -4.48
CA GLU A 190 14.91 5.25 -5.49
C GLU A 190 13.37 5.15 -5.64
N ALA A 191 12.68 6.17 -5.14
CA ALA A 191 11.28 6.40 -5.43
C ALA A 191 11.11 6.61 -6.93
N LYS A 192 10.76 5.56 -7.67
CA LYS A 192 10.32 5.69 -9.06
C LYS A 192 8.89 6.19 -9.07
N ASP A 193 8.70 7.32 -9.77
CA ASP A 193 7.43 7.99 -10.01
C ASP A 193 6.33 6.98 -10.39
N SER A 194 5.31 6.87 -9.53
CA SER A 194 4.16 5.96 -9.70
C SER A 194 3.21 6.37 -10.83
N SER A 195 3.52 7.44 -11.58
CA SER A 195 2.70 7.99 -12.66
C SER A 195 2.80 7.21 -13.98
N ILE A 196 3.70 6.21 -14.11
CA ILE A 196 4.01 5.53 -15.39
C ILE A 196 3.13 4.30 -15.66
N TYR A 197 2.18 3.97 -14.78
CA TYR A 197 1.30 2.82 -15.02
C TYR A 197 0.10 3.20 -15.88
N CYS A 198 0.31 3.23 -17.20
CA CYS A 198 -0.77 3.00 -18.15
C CYS A 198 -1.25 1.55 -17.99
N GLU A 199 -2.31 1.35 -17.21
CA GLU A 199 -3.05 0.09 -17.20
C GLU A 199 -3.48 -0.18 -18.64
N MET A 200 -3.03 -1.32 -19.22
CA MET A 200 -3.52 -1.74 -20.53
C MET A 200 -5.03 -1.93 -20.43
N PRO A 201 -5.85 -1.25 -21.25
CA PRO A 201 -7.29 -1.48 -21.25
C PRO A 201 -7.61 -2.95 -21.52
N VAL A 202 -8.66 -3.48 -20.87
CA VAL A 202 -9.06 -4.90 -21.05
C VAL A 202 -9.35 -5.22 -22.52
N SER A 203 -9.97 -4.28 -23.25
CA SER A 203 -10.18 -4.41 -24.69
C SER A 203 -8.86 -4.63 -25.45
N GLU A 204 -7.85 -3.86 -25.13
CA GLU A 204 -6.53 -3.97 -25.76
C GLU A 204 -5.81 -5.26 -25.37
N MET A 205 -6.03 -5.78 -24.16
CA MET A 205 -5.53 -7.08 -23.72
C MET A 205 -6.22 -8.21 -24.51
N ILE A 206 -7.53 -8.18 -24.64
CA ILE A 206 -8.31 -9.17 -25.40
C ILE A 206 -7.85 -9.21 -26.85
N ASP A 207 -7.66 -8.05 -27.49
CA ASP A 207 -7.17 -7.96 -28.88
C ASP A 207 -5.73 -8.49 -29.07
N THR A 208 -5.00 -8.64 -27.98
CA THR A 208 -3.59 -9.07 -27.99
C THR A 208 -3.43 -10.57 -27.75
N LEU A 209 -4.39 -11.21 -27.07
CA LEU A 209 -4.39 -12.63 -26.71
C LEU A 209 -5.04 -13.50 -27.81
N SER A 210 -4.68 -14.77 -27.85
CA SER A 210 -5.33 -15.73 -28.72
C SER A 210 -6.66 -16.24 -28.15
N GLU A 211 -7.55 -16.76 -29.02
CA GLU A 211 -8.81 -17.37 -28.55
C GLU A 211 -8.59 -18.52 -27.56
N GLN A 212 -7.48 -19.26 -27.68
CA GLN A 212 -7.15 -20.35 -26.78
C GLN A 212 -6.79 -19.82 -25.38
N ASP A 213 -6.11 -18.67 -25.27
CA ASP A 213 -5.80 -18.03 -24.00
C ASP A 213 -7.08 -17.55 -23.29
N LEU A 214 -8.11 -17.16 -24.07
CA LEU A 214 -9.37 -16.65 -23.55
C LEU A 214 -10.35 -17.76 -23.13
N GLN A 215 -10.26 -18.96 -23.73
CA GLN A 215 -11.14 -20.09 -23.41
C GLN A 215 -10.84 -20.75 -22.04
N GLN A 216 -9.63 -20.60 -21.52
CA GLN A 216 -9.22 -21.11 -20.20
C GLN A 216 -9.27 -20.04 -19.11
N PHE A 217 -10.15 -19.09 -19.26
CA PHE A 217 -10.21 -17.91 -18.41
C PHE A 217 -10.65 -18.26 -16.98
N THR A 218 -9.67 -18.38 -16.08
CA THR A 218 -9.88 -18.44 -14.65
C THR A 218 -9.18 -17.24 -13.99
N LEU A 219 -9.61 -16.88 -12.80
CA LEU A 219 -9.04 -15.74 -12.08
C LEU A 219 -7.54 -15.90 -11.83
N ASP A 220 -7.10 -17.13 -11.56
CA ASP A 220 -5.69 -17.46 -11.32
C ASP A 220 -4.81 -17.22 -12.57
N HIS A 221 -5.40 -17.31 -13.76
CA HIS A 221 -4.70 -17.04 -15.03
C HIS A 221 -4.74 -15.57 -15.46
N TRP A 222 -5.57 -14.73 -14.83
CA TRP A 222 -5.70 -13.33 -15.23
C TRP A 222 -4.38 -12.57 -15.21
N ILE A 223 -3.61 -12.72 -14.12
CA ILE A 223 -2.31 -12.05 -13.96
C ILE A 223 -1.32 -12.53 -15.01
N GLU A 224 -1.29 -13.85 -15.26
CA GLU A 224 -0.44 -14.45 -16.28
C GLU A 224 -0.83 -14.00 -17.70
N LEU A 225 -2.13 -13.95 -17.99
CA LEU A 225 -2.64 -13.48 -19.27
C LEU A 225 -2.33 -12.00 -19.51
N TYR A 226 -2.47 -11.16 -18.47
CA TYR A 226 -2.12 -9.76 -18.53
C TYR A 226 -0.62 -9.55 -18.78
N ALA A 227 0.23 -10.27 -18.07
CA ALA A 227 1.68 -10.24 -18.25
C ALA A 227 2.08 -10.74 -19.65
N LYS A 228 1.42 -11.79 -20.17
CA LYS A 228 1.62 -12.31 -21.53
C LYS A 228 1.21 -11.29 -22.59
N ALA A 229 0.03 -10.68 -22.46
CA ALA A 229 -0.45 -9.64 -23.36
C ALA A 229 0.50 -8.44 -23.42
N ARG A 230 1.01 -8.00 -22.28
CA ARG A 230 2.00 -6.92 -22.18
C ARG A 230 3.29 -7.26 -22.92
N LYS A 231 3.86 -8.47 -22.70
CA LYS A 231 5.06 -8.92 -23.41
C LYS A 231 4.86 -8.97 -24.93
N LEU A 232 3.69 -9.43 -25.39
CA LEU A 232 3.34 -9.47 -26.81
C LEU A 232 3.21 -8.07 -27.41
N LYS A 233 2.64 -7.11 -26.68
CA LYS A 233 2.56 -5.70 -27.09
C LYS A 233 3.95 -5.07 -27.20
N GLU A 234 4.79 -5.26 -26.21
CA GLU A 234 6.18 -4.78 -26.24
C GLU A 234 6.97 -5.37 -27.43
N ALA A 235 6.81 -6.66 -27.68
CA ALA A 235 7.43 -7.32 -28.85
C ALA A 235 6.94 -6.76 -30.18
N LYS A 236 5.64 -6.40 -30.30
CA LYS A 236 5.08 -5.75 -31.49
C LYS A 236 5.65 -4.35 -31.69
N VAL A 237 5.79 -3.56 -30.63
CA VAL A 237 6.38 -2.22 -30.68
C VAL A 237 7.84 -2.27 -31.14
N TYR A 238 8.61 -3.26 -30.67
CA TYR A 238 9.99 -3.46 -31.12
C TYR A 238 10.09 -3.81 -32.64
N LYS A 239 9.15 -4.56 -33.16
CA LYS A 239 9.12 -4.88 -34.61
C LYS A 239 8.79 -3.69 -35.49
N TYR A 240 8.10 -2.68 -34.98
CA TYR A 240 7.71 -1.47 -35.74
C TYR A 240 8.72 -0.33 -35.65
N LYS A 241 9.69 -0.35 -34.76
CA LYS A 241 10.84 0.57 -34.80
C LYS A 241 11.82 0.10 -35.88
N LYS A 242 11.59 0.53 -37.12
CA LYS A 242 12.60 0.39 -38.19
C LYS A 242 13.89 1.07 -37.73
N PRO A 243 15.06 0.42 -37.91
CA PRO A 243 16.34 1.08 -37.75
C PRO A 243 16.40 2.32 -38.64
N GLY A 244 16.87 3.42 -38.07
CA GLY A 244 16.91 4.73 -38.70
C GLY A 244 17.62 4.65 -40.04
N ARG A 245 17.10 5.36 -41.03
CA ARG A 245 17.83 5.70 -42.25
C ARG A 245 18.99 6.62 -41.81
N GLU A 246 20.20 6.13 -41.96
CA GLU A 246 21.37 6.99 -42.03
C GLU A 246 21.15 7.98 -43.19
N ARG A 247 21.19 9.26 -42.87
CA ARG A 247 21.26 10.32 -43.89
C ARG A 247 22.71 10.38 -44.35
N VAL A 248 22.96 10.10 -45.57
CA VAL A 248 24.14 10.48 -46.33
C VAL A 248 24.09 11.98 -46.59
#